data_c471df03848ec2470db19c4ae9047ad9
#
_entry.id   c471df03848ec2470db19c4ae9047ad9
#
_cell.length_a   1.000
_cell.length_b   1.000
_cell.length_c   1.000
_cell.angle_alpha   90.00
_cell.angle_beta   90.00
_cell.angle_gamma   90.00
#
_symmetry.space_group_name_H-M   'P 1'
#
loop_
_entity.id
_entity.type
_entity.pdbx_description
1 polymer ?
#
loop_
_entity_poly.entity_id
_entity_poly.type
_entity_poly.pdbx_seq_one_letter_code
_entity_poly.pdbx_strand_id
1 'polypeptide(L)'
;MPAPSTTGLNVFSTEPKISVLHLSWLAFFITFLVWFNHAPLIAAIRETLSLTKEQVASLLIMNVALAIPARIAVGILVDKIGPRLMYAALLGISGAICIAFALSTSFAMLAATRFLLGFVGAGFVVGIRMIGEWFPAKETGLAQGLYAGLGNFGSAAAALTLPTVALAFGGPDGWRWAIGLTGVVAIVYAPLYYATVTDGPKGSTYFKPKKTGAMEVTSPFDFVLYCVMQAPIPLTLGVLAWKLGSCGLHLIAPIAEWAAYAGLLAFYGLQLLDTWRINRSVFAKPVAEIFQYKFRQVAVLDIAYMITFGSELTVVSILPLLFKDTFGLSLTVAGFLGASFGMTTFFARPIGGWLSDRFGRRLALTGSLAGTALGYFGMSQIGPATGVLFAVAVTFACSLFVNAGNGAVYAMLPLIKRRLTGQIAGMVGAFGNVGGVLYLTLYSFVSINTFFLFAAATAIVGLALAWTFIDEPKGQIAEPMPDGTIAMIDVT
;
A
#
# COMPACT_ATOMS: atom_id res chain seq x y z
N MET A 1 20.46 -32.12 23.34
CA MET A 1 19.87 -30.98 22.61
C MET A 1 18.44 -31.34 22.28
N PRO A 2 17.42 -30.62 22.72
CA PRO A 2 16.04 -30.89 22.29
C PRO A 2 15.96 -30.56 20.79
N ALA A 3 15.26 -31.39 20.03
CA ALA A 3 15.01 -31.21 18.62
C ALA A 3 14.38 -29.82 18.35
N PRO A 4 14.73 -29.12 17.26
CA PRO A 4 14.09 -27.86 16.94
C PRO A 4 12.60 -28.11 16.74
N SER A 5 11.77 -27.48 17.56
CA SER A 5 10.33 -27.55 17.43
C SER A 5 9.94 -26.89 16.11
N THR A 6 9.53 -27.67 15.14
CA THR A 6 8.93 -27.24 13.86
C THR A 6 7.47 -26.80 14.06
N THR A 7 7.18 -26.08 15.15
CA THR A 7 5.85 -25.51 15.35
C THR A 7 5.77 -24.18 14.59
N GLY A 8 5.19 -24.25 13.40
CA GLY A 8 4.75 -23.03 12.68
C GLY A 8 3.84 -22.19 13.57
N LEU A 9 3.71 -20.90 13.24
CA LEU A 9 2.88 -19.93 13.95
C LEU A 9 1.45 -20.49 14.15
N ASN A 10 1.07 -20.80 15.41
CA ASN A 10 -0.29 -21.24 15.72
C ASN A 10 -1.21 -20.01 15.87
N VAL A 11 -1.89 -19.66 14.79
CA VAL A 11 -2.80 -18.51 14.71
C VAL A 11 -4.05 -18.63 15.60
N PHE A 12 -4.35 -19.83 16.11
CA PHE A 12 -5.47 -20.08 17.03
C PHE A 12 -5.03 -20.11 18.51
N SER A 13 -3.77 -19.81 18.79
CA SER A 13 -3.26 -19.73 20.16
C SER A 13 -3.85 -18.54 20.90
N THR A 14 -4.02 -18.68 22.21
CA THR A 14 -4.45 -17.59 23.11
C THR A 14 -3.27 -16.74 23.60
N GLU A 15 -2.08 -16.93 23.07
CA GLU A 15 -0.92 -16.13 23.42
C GLU A 15 -1.15 -14.63 23.13
N PRO A 16 -0.64 -13.73 24.00
CA PRO A 16 -0.83 -12.27 23.79
C PRO A 16 -0.38 -11.77 22.41
N LYS A 17 0.72 -12.32 21.85
CA LYS A 17 1.19 -11.94 20.51
C LYS A 17 0.15 -12.24 19.41
N ILE A 18 -0.56 -13.36 19.54
CA ILE A 18 -1.59 -13.77 18.58
C ILE A 18 -2.84 -12.87 18.70
N SER A 19 -3.24 -12.54 19.94
CA SER A 19 -4.33 -11.58 20.16
C SER A 19 -3.99 -10.20 19.56
N VAL A 20 -2.76 -9.71 19.74
CA VAL A 20 -2.31 -8.45 19.13
C VAL A 20 -2.30 -8.54 17.60
N LEU A 21 -1.88 -9.67 17.02
CA LEU A 21 -1.96 -9.90 15.58
C LEU A 21 -3.40 -9.79 15.09
N HIS A 22 -4.36 -10.46 15.75
CA HIS A 22 -5.76 -10.42 15.36
C HIS A 22 -6.39 -9.04 15.51
N LEU A 23 -6.13 -8.34 16.59
CA LEU A 23 -6.61 -6.97 16.77
C LEU A 23 -5.99 -6.00 15.74
N SER A 24 -4.72 -6.19 15.42
CA SER A 24 -4.02 -5.32 14.48
C SER A 24 -4.44 -5.55 13.02
N TRP A 25 -4.60 -6.82 12.57
CA TRP A 25 -5.11 -7.02 11.20
C TRP A 25 -6.58 -6.57 11.07
N LEU A 26 -7.40 -6.69 12.13
CA LEU A 26 -8.76 -6.16 12.11
C LEU A 26 -8.77 -4.62 12.05
N ALA A 27 -7.86 -3.94 12.77
CA ALA A 27 -7.65 -2.51 12.62
C ALA A 27 -7.30 -2.13 11.17
N PHE A 28 -6.41 -2.91 10.53
CA PHE A 28 -6.02 -2.69 9.15
C PHE A 28 -7.17 -2.98 8.17
N PHE A 29 -7.94 -4.03 8.41
CA PHE A 29 -9.16 -4.33 7.66
C PHE A 29 -10.15 -3.16 7.69
N ILE A 30 -10.42 -2.60 8.88
CA ILE A 30 -11.31 -1.45 9.03
C ILE A 30 -10.75 -0.22 8.30
N THR A 31 -9.44 0.03 8.36
CA THR A 31 -8.83 1.12 7.60
C THR A 31 -8.98 0.93 6.10
N PHE A 32 -8.82 -0.28 5.57
CA PHE A 32 -9.02 -0.57 4.15
C PHE A 32 -10.50 -0.52 3.74
N LEU A 33 -11.39 -0.95 4.61
CA LEU A 33 -12.83 -0.80 4.42
C LEU A 33 -13.20 0.69 4.27
N VAL A 34 -12.72 1.56 5.17
CA VAL A 34 -12.91 3.03 5.10
C VAL A 34 -12.22 3.63 3.88
N TRP A 35 -11.04 3.13 3.52
CA TRP A 35 -10.28 3.68 2.40
C TRP A 35 -10.93 3.41 1.05
N PHE A 36 -11.57 2.24 0.89
CA PHE A 36 -12.16 1.81 -0.37
C PHE A 36 -13.68 1.82 -0.41
N ASN A 37 -14.36 2.31 0.64
CA ASN A 37 -15.82 2.31 0.76
C ASN A 37 -16.55 3.05 -0.38
N HIS A 38 -15.92 4.06 -0.99
CA HIS A 38 -16.49 4.83 -2.09
C HIS A 38 -16.46 4.07 -3.42
N ALA A 39 -15.48 3.18 -3.63
CA ALA A 39 -15.28 2.52 -4.92
C ALA A 39 -16.52 1.76 -5.43
N PRO A 40 -17.14 0.86 -4.64
CA PRO A 40 -18.36 0.17 -5.07
C PRO A 40 -19.59 1.08 -5.15
N LEU A 41 -19.55 2.26 -4.53
CA LEU A 41 -20.66 3.22 -4.47
C LEU A 41 -20.47 4.41 -5.41
N ILE A 42 -19.35 4.45 -6.14
CA ILE A 42 -18.97 5.61 -6.96
C ILE A 42 -20.01 5.94 -8.04
N ALA A 43 -20.70 4.92 -8.55
CA ALA A 43 -21.78 5.11 -9.51
C ALA A 43 -22.98 5.83 -8.88
N ALA A 44 -23.39 5.44 -7.66
CA ALA A 44 -24.46 6.09 -6.93
C ALA A 44 -24.08 7.53 -6.54
N ILE A 45 -22.84 7.75 -6.09
CA ILE A 45 -22.31 9.09 -5.79
C ILE A 45 -22.33 9.96 -7.06
N ARG A 46 -21.90 9.43 -8.20
CA ARG A 46 -21.91 10.11 -9.50
C ARG A 46 -23.32 10.55 -9.89
N GLU A 47 -24.30 9.66 -9.77
CA GLU A 47 -25.69 9.92 -10.11
C GLU A 47 -26.31 10.96 -9.18
N THR A 48 -26.15 10.83 -7.85
CA THR A 48 -26.74 11.74 -6.85
C THR A 48 -26.21 13.16 -6.97
N LEU A 49 -24.92 13.34 -7.28
CA LEU A 49 -24.27 14.66 -7.35
C LEU A 49 -23.98 15.10 -8.77
N SER A 50 -24.50 14.38 -9.78
CA SER A 50 -24.32 14.67 -11.21
C SER A 50 -22.87 14.90 -11.61
N LEU A 51 -21.96 14.04 -11.10
CA LEU A 51 -20.52 14.19 -11.31
C LEU A 51 -20.12 13.81 -12.75
N THR A 52 -19.19 14.58 -13.31
CA THR A 52 -18.56 14.24 -14.59
C THR A 52 -17.60 13.06 -14.45
N LYS A 53 -17.25 12.42 -15.57
CA LYS A 53 -16.24 11.34 -15.57
C LYS A 53 -14.90 11.81 -15.02
N GLU A 54 -14.51 13.04 -15.30
CA GLU A 54 -13.28 13.63 -14.84
C GLU A 54 -13.28 13.88 -13.33
N GLN A 55 -14.42 14.35 -12.78
CA GLN A 55 -14.59 14.50 -11.33
C GLN A 55 -14.49 13.15 -10.61
N VAL A 56 -15.11 12.09 -11.15
CA VAL A 56 -14.99 10.73 -10.62
C VAL A 56 -13.53 10.26 -10.64
N ALA A 57 -12.84 10.38 -11.77
CA ALA A 57 -11.43 10.00 -11.87
C ALA A 57 -10.56 10.75 -10.85
N SER A 58 -10.82 12.04 -10.65
CA SER A 58 -10.09 12.85 -9.67
C SER A 58 -10.34 12.44 -8.22
N LEU A 59 -11.58 12.05 -7.86
CA LEU A 59 -11.87 11.48 -6.53
C LEU A 59 -11.06 10.20 -6.27
N LEU A 60 -10.92 9.34 -7.29
CA LEU A 60 -10.12 8.11 -7.18
C LEU A 60 -8.63 8.42 -6.97
N ILE A 61 -8.08 9.42 -7.67
CA ILE A 61 -6.69 9.88 -7.50
C ILE A 61 -6.48 10.44 -6.09
N MET A 62 -7.37 11.33 -5.63
CA MET A 62 -7.30 11.96 -4.31
C MET A 62 -7.30 10.93 -3.19
N ASN A 63 -8.02 9.83 -3.36
CA ASN A 63 -8.06 8.73 -2.40
C ASN A 63 -6.68 8.18 -2.05
N VAL A 64 -5.73 8.19 -2.97
CA VAL A 64 -4.42 7.55 -2.81
C VAL A 64 -3.31 8.57 -2.55
N ALA A 65 -3.49 9.80 -3.01
CA ALA A 65 -2.44 10.81 -3.06
C ALA A 65 -1.86 11.15 -1.68
N LEU A 66 -2.70 11.43 -0.70
CA LEU A 66 -2.23 11.79 0.64
C LEU A 66 -1.58 10.60 1.36
N ALA A 67 -1.87 9.35 0.97
CA ALA A 67 -1.24 8.18 1.55
C ALA A 67 0.29 8.18 1.36
N ILE A 68 0.80 8.83 0.29
CA ILE A 68 2.24 8.92 0.02
C ILE A 68 2.99 9.65 1.15
N PRO A 69 2.74 10.96 1.41
CA PRO A 69 3.40 11.67 2.49
C PRO A 69 2.94 11.17 3.88
N ALA A 70 1.71 10.69 4.02
CA ALA A 70 1.20 10.18 5.28
C ALA A 70 1.97 8.96 5.78
N ARG A 71 2.37 8.03 4.90
CA ARG A 71 3.19 6.87 5.29
C ARG A 71 4.53 7.28 5.89
N ILE A 72 5.17 8.31 5.34
CA ILE A 72 6.42 8.84 5.86
C ILE A 72 6.19 9.51 7.23
N ALA A 73 5.21 10.41 7.30
CA ALA A 73 4.91 11.15 8.53
C ALA A 73 4.47 10.20 9.66
N VAL A 74 3.58 9.26 9.37
CA VAL A 74 3.10 8.27 10.34
C VAL A 74 4.22 7.31 10.75
N GLY A 75 5.11 6.93 9.82
CA GLY A 75 6.30 6.12 10.13
C GLY A 75 7.21 6.81 11.15
N ILE A 76 7.44 8.11 11.01
CA ILE A 76 8.20 8.91 11.98
C ILE A 76 7.45 9.03 13.32
N LEU A 77 6.14 9.26 13.27
CA LEU A 77 5.32 9.43 14.46
C LEU A 77 5.16 8.13 15.23
N VAL A 78 4.96 7.00 14.57
CA VAL A 78 4.81 5.70 15.25
C VAL A 78 6.05 5.34 16.06
N ASP A 79 7.24 5.66 15.56
CA ASP A 79 8.49 5.43 16.28
C ASP A 79 8.61 6.30 17.56
N LYS A 80 7.95 7.47 17.58
CA LYS A 80 7.99 8.39 18.75
C LYS A 80 6.93 8.09 19.80
N ILE A 81 5.68 7.87 19.35
CA ILE A 81 4.52 7.80 20.25
C ILE A 81 3.99 6.37 20.46
N GLY A 82 4.51 5.41 19.71
CA GLY A 82 4.11 4.00 19.77
C GLY A 82 2.96 3.63 18.83
N PRO A 83 2.91 2.37 18.40
CA PRO A 83 1.92 1.90 17.43
C PRO A 83 0.50 1.83 18.01
N ARG A 84 0.34 1.57 19.30
CA ARG A 84 -0.95 1.52 20.00
C ARG A 84 -1.73 2.83 19.84
N LEU A 85 -1.14 3.94 20.29
CA LEU A 85 -1.78 5.25 20.24
C LEU A 85 -1.93 5.72 18.79
N MET A 86 -0.90 5.49 17.96
CA MET A 86 -0.93 5.91 16.55
C MET A 86 -2.06 5.26 15.79
N TYR A 87 -2.31 3.95 15.99
CA TYR A 87 -3.39 3.25 15.31
C TYR A 87 -4.78 3.69 15.78
N ALA A 88 -4.96 3.83 17.10
CA ALA A 88 -6.22 4.32 17.65
C ALA A 88 -6.55 5.73 17.13
N ALA A 89 -5.57 6.64 17.10
CA ALA A 89 -5.74 7.97 16.55
C ALA A 89 -6.09 7.95 15.06
N LEU A 90 -5.40 7.11 14.28
CA LEU A 90 -5.66 6.95 12.85
C LEU A 90 -7.09 6.46 12.59
N LEU A 91 -7.57 5.46 13.31
CA LEU A 91 -8.94 4.95 13.21
C LEU A 91 -9.97 6.01 13.58
N GLY A 92 -9.79 6.71 14.71
CA GLY A 92 -10.74 7.73 15.17
C GLY A 92 -10.84 8.90 14.21
N ILE A 93 -9.70 9.45 13.79
CA ILE A 93 -9.65 10.58 12.84
C ILE A 93 -10.23 10.18 11.49
N SER A 94 -9.87 9.00 10.96
CA SER A 94 -10.41 8.54 9.68
C SER A 94 -11.91 8.31 9.72
N GLY A 95 -12.42 7.78 10.82
CA GLY A 95 -13.86 7.62 11.01
C GLY A 95 -14.61 8.96 11.01
N ALA A 96 -14.08 9.97 11.68
CA ALA A 96 -14.67 11.33 11.68
C ALA A 96 -14.67 11.95 10.27
N ILE A 97 -13.55 11.87 9.55
CA ILE A 97 -13.47 12.37 8.16
C ILE A 97 -14.41 11.57 7.23
N CYS A 98 -14.55 10.27 7.47
CA CYS A 98 -15.47 9.41 6.70
C CYS A 98 -16.93 9.84 6.86
N ILE A 99 -17.34 10.21 8.07
CA ILE A 99 -18.67 10.78 8.32
C ILE A 99 -18.82 12.13 7.59
N ALA A 100 -17.81 13.00 7.65
CA ALA A 100 -17.83 14.26 6.91
C ALA A 100 -17.93 14.03 5.38
N PHE A 101 -17.27 12.99 4.85
CA PHE A 101 -17.42 12.58 3.45
C PHE A 101 -18.86 12.16 3.13
N ALA A 102 -19.48 11.36 3.99
CA ALA A 102 -20.88 10.93 3.84
C ALA A 102 -21.87 12.11 3.85
N LEU A 103 -21.58 13.16 4.58
CA LEU A 103 -22.39 14.38 4.67
C LEU A 103 -22.12 15.40 3.55
N SER A 104 -21.19 15.10 2.62
CA SER A 104 -20.82 16.04 1.57
C SER A 104 -21.99 16.33 0.60
N THR A 105 -22.21 17.62 0.31
CA THR A 105 -23.26 18.10 -0.60
C THR A 105 -22.71 18.71 -1.88
N SER A 106 -21.40 18.85 -2.00
CA SER A 106 -20.71 19.41 -3.16
C SER A 106 -19.50 18.58 -3.55
N PHE A 107 -19.10 18.68 -4.83
CA PHE A 107 -17.88 18.03 -5.30
C PHE A 107 -16.62 18.50 -4.54
N ALA A 108 -16.52 19.80 -4.23
CA ALA A 108 -15.38 20.34 -3.49
C ALA A 108 -15.25 19.71 -2.09
N MET A 109 -16.36 19.55 -1.38
CA MET A 109 -16.38 18.90 -0.06
C MET A 109 -16.06 17.41 -0.16
N LEU A 110 -16.62 16.70 -1.18
CA LEU A 110 -16.25 15.31 -1.46
C LEU A 110 -14.75 15.17 -1.73
N ALA A 111 -14.21 16.03 -2.59
CA ALA A 111 -12.81 16.02 -2.97
C ALA A 111 -11.88 16.27 -1.78
N ALA A 112 -12.18 17.29 -0.97
CA ALA A 112 -11.40 17.63 0.21
C ALA A 112 -11.41 16.50 1.26
N THR A 113 -12.59 15.98 1.59
CA THR A 113 -12.71 14.90 2.57
C THR A 113 -12.10 13.60 2.05
N ARG A 114 -12.22 13.30 0.75
CA ARG A 114 -11.60 12.12 0.13
C ARG A 114 -10.08 12.22 0.13
N PHE A 115 -9.54 13.39 -0.20
CA PHE A 115 -8.11 13.65 -0.11
C PHE A 115 -7.59 13.42 1.32
N LEU A 116 -8.27 14.01 2.31
CA LEU A 116 -7.90 13.81 3.72
C LEU A 116 -7.97 12.34 4.14
N LEU A 117 -9.01 11.58 3.71
CA LEU A 117 -9.11 10.15 3.99
C LEU A 117 -7.93 9.33 3.43
N GLY A 118 -7.22 9.85 2.43
CA GLY A 118 -6.03 9.18 1.89
C GLY A 118 -4.97 8.85 2.93
N PHE A 119 -4.90 9.59 4.06
CA PHE A 119 -3.92 9.31 5.13
C PHE A 119 -4.13 7.93 5.79
N VAL A 120 -5.32 7.37 5.68
CA VAL A 120 -5.67 6.04 6.21
C VAL A 120 -4.75 4.94 5.66
N GLY A 121 -4.24 5.10 4.44
CA GLY A 121 -3.26 4.20 3.84
C GLY A 121 -1.97 4.03 4.66
N ALA A 122 -1.69 4.93 5.60
CA ALA A 122 -0.56 4.83 6.53
C ALA A 122 -0.76 3.80 7.64
N GLY A 123 -1.98 3.29 7.86
CA GLY A 123 -2.25 2.21 8.81
C GLY A 123 -1.39 0.99 8.61
N PHE A 124 -1.03 0.69 7.35
CA PHE A 124 -0.09 -0.37 7.03
C PHE A 124 1.24 -0.27 7.79
N VAL A 125 1.85 0.92 7.81
CA VAL A 125 3.15 1.16 8.48
C VAL A 125 3.04 0.96 9.98
N VAL A 126 1.94 1.39 10.58
CA VAL A 126 1.69 1.24 12.03
C VAL A 126 1.64 -0.22 12.43
N GLY A 127 0.92 -1.04 11.68
CA GLY A 127 0.82 -2.47 11.98
C GLY A 127 2.09 -3.25 11.70
N ILE A 128 2.82 -2.92 10.63
CA ILE A 128 4.16 -3.51 10.38
C ILE A 128 5.09 -3.25 11.57
N ARG A 129 5.06 -2.03 12.14
CA ARG A 129 5.83 -1.70 13.35
C ARG A 129 5.34 -2.50 14.57
N MET A 130 4.02 -2.59 14.77
CA MET A 130 3.42 -3.37 15.86
C MET A 130 3.85 -4.84 15.81
N ILE A 131 3.70 -5.48 14.63
CA ILE A 131 4.08 -6.88 14.44
C ILE A 131 5.58 -7.08 14.68
N GLY A 132 6.42 -6.14 14.21
CA GLY A 132 7.86 -6.19 14.44
C GLY A 132 8.27 -6.16 15.92
N GLU A 133 7.48 -5.53 16.80
CA GLU A 133 7.73 -5.50 18.25
C GLU A 133 7.29 -6.79 18.97
N TRP A 134 6.24 -7.43 18.47
CA TRP A 134 5.63 -8.59 19.13
C TRP A 134 6.15 -9.94 18.66
N PHE A 135 6.69 -10.04 17.43
CA PHE A 135 7.09 -11.31 16.84
C PHE A 135 8.60 -11.42 16.65
N PRO A 136 9.18 -12.59 17.03
CA PRO A 136 10.58 -12.86 16.76
C PRO A 136 10.82 -12.96 15.23
N ALA A 137 12.04 -12.74 14.80
CA ALA A 137 12.42 -12.69 13.39
C ALA A 137 11.95 -13.88 12.54
N LYS A 138 11.96 -15.10 13.12
CA LYS A 138 11.53 -16.34 12.44
C LYS A 138 10.02 -16.39 12.15
N GLU A 139 9.20 -15.65 12.89
CA GLU A 139 7.74 -15.62 12.77
C GLU A 139 7.23 -14.33 12.13
N THR A 140 8.07 -13.29 12.08
CA THR A 140 7.67 -11.93 11.66
C THR A 140 7.17 -11.91 10.23
N GLY A 141 7.80 -12.63 9.31
CA GLY A 141 7.40 -12.66 7.89
C GLY A 141 5.99 -13.21 7.69
N LEU A 142 5.68 -14.36 8.32
CA LEU A 142 4.34 -14.94 8.27
C LEU A 142 3.30 -14.03 8.97
N ALA A 143 3.63 -13.49 10.14
CA ALA A 143 2.75 -12.60 10.88
C ALA A 143 2.43 -11.31 10.09
N GLN A 144 3.43 -10.71 9.45
CA GLN A 144 3.25 -9.55 8.55
C GLN A 144 2.44 -9.92 7.30
N GLY A 145 2.65 -11.10 6.72
CA GLY A 145 1.87 -11.62 5.61
C GLY A 145 0.39 -11.77 5.95
N LEU A 146 0.09 -12.35 7.12
CA LEU A 146 -1.28 -12.48 7.65
C LEU A 146 -1.89 -11.10 7.93
N TYR A 147 -1.17 -10.22 8.61
CA TYR A 147 -1.60 -8.85 8.86
C TYR A 147 -1.99 -8.13 7.56
N ALA A 148 -1.08 -8.16 6.57
CA ALA A 148 -1.28 -7.50 5.30
C ALA A 148 -2.40 -8.13 4.47
N GLY A 149 -2.44 -9.46 4.39
CA GLY A 149 -3.43 -10.19 3.60
C GLY A 149 -4.85 -10.01 4.13
N LEU A 150 -5.05 -10.25 5.44
CA LEU A 150 -6.34 -10.10 6.09
C LEU A 150 -6.80 -8.64 6.12
N GLY A 151 -5.88 -7.70 6.35
CA GLY A 151 -6.20 -6.28 6.40
C GLY A 151 -6.63 -5.73 5.04
N ASN A 152 -5.88 -6.03 3.97
CA ASN A 152 -6.24 -5.57 2.61
C ASN A 152 -7.58 -6.14 2.11
N PHE A 153 -8.02 -7.29 2.66
CA PHE A 153 -9.33 -7.85 2.36
C PHE A 153 -10.49 -6.88 2.68
N GLY A 154 -10.26 -5.84 3.51
CA GLY A 154 -11.23 -4.78 3.79
C GLY A 154 -11.76 -4.08 2.52
N SER A 155 -10.95 -3.94 1.47
CA SER A 155 -11.39 -3.39 0.18
C SER A 155 -12.40 -4.31 -0.54
N ALA A 156 -12.15 -5.61 -0.52
CA ALA A 156 -13.08 -6.60 -1.06
C ALA A 156 -14.38 -6.65 -0.23
N ALA A 157 -14.26 -6.60 1.10
CA ALA A 157 -15.43 -6.53 1.99
C ALA A 157 -16.29 -5.29 1.70
N ALA A 158 -15.68 -4.13 1.43
CA ALA A 158 -16.40 -2.94 1.00
C ALA A 158 -17.21 -3.21 -0.28
N ALA A 159 -16.58 -3.80 -1.29
CA ALA A 159 -17.22 -4.10 -2.57
C ALA A 159 -18.35 -5.14 -2.46
N LEU A 160 -18.18 -6.14 -1.58
CA LEU A 160 -19.17 -7.19 -1.33
C LEU A 160 -20.40 -6.69 -0.55
N THR A 161 -20.21 -5.79 0.41
CA THR A 161 -21.25 -5.48 1.41
C THR A 161 -21.91 -4.12 1.21
N LEU A 162 -21.14 -3.07 0.89
CA LEU A 162 -21.66 -1.71 0.91
C LEU A 162 -22.74 -1.42 -0.14
N PRO A 163 -22.74 -2.00 -1.36
CA PRO A 163 -23.85 -1.82 -2.28
C PRO A 163 -25.18 -2.33 -1.71
N THR A 164 -25.16 -3.50 -1.04
CA THR A 164 -26.35 -4.07 -0.40
C THR A 164 -26.81 -3.21 0.78
N VAL A 165 -25.87 -2.72 1.60
CA VAL A 165 -26.19 -1.79 2.70
C VAL A 165 -26.79 -0.50 2.16
N ALA A 166 -26.24 0.07 1.09
CA ALA A 166 -26.80 1.29 0.48
C ALA A 166 -28.23 1.08 -0.02
N LEU A 167 -28.53 -0.07 -0.64
CA LEU A 167 -29.87 -0.41 -1.08
C LEU A 167 -30.84 -0.63 0.09
N ALA A 168 -30.37 -1.22 1.19
CA ALA A 168 -31.19 -1.46 2.39
C ALA A 168 -31.67 -0.16 3.06
N PHE A 169 -30.85 0.89 3.04
CA PHE A 169 -31.27 2.22 3.51
C PHE A 169 -32.15 2.97 2.49
N GLY A 170 -32.12 2.54 1.22
CA GLY A 170 -32.95 3.01 0.14
C GLY A 170 -32.67 4.44 -0.34
N GLY A 171 -33.30 4.78 -1.48
CA GLY A 171 -33.22 6.10 -2.07
C GLY A 171 -31.86 6.50 -2.64
N PRO A 172 -31.76 7.72 -3.20
CA PRO A 172 -30.53 8.22 -3.82
C PRO A 172 -29.39 8.46 -2.80
N ASP A 173 -29.71 8.63 -1.52
CA ASP A 173 -28.76 8.88 -0.44
C ASP A 173 -28.32 7.63 0.34
N GLY A 174 -28.71 6.44 -0.08
CA GLY A 174 -28.33 5.18 0.57
C GLY A 174 -26.81 4.99 0.69
N TRP A 175 -26.04 5.50 -0.28
CA TRP A 175 -24.58 5.48 -0.22
C TRP A 175 -23.99 6.26 0.96
N ARG A 176 -24.67 7.33 1.42
CA ARG A 176 -24.25 8.14 2.57
C ARG A 176 -24.29 7.33 3.86
N TRP A 177 -25.37 6.58 4.05
CA TRP A 177 -25.53 5.69 5.18
C TRP A 177 -24.51 4.56 5.19
N ALA A 178 -24.29 3.92 4.01
CA ALA A 178 -23.32 2.86 3.88
C ALA A 178 -21.89 3.33 4.20
N ILE A 179 -21.49 4.49 3.70
CA ILE A 179 -20.19 5.10 3.99
C ILE A 179 -20.10 5.55 5.45
N GLY A 180 -21.13 6.27 5.96
CA GLY A 180 -21.16 6.75 7.33
C GLY A 180 -21.01 5.61 8.34
N LEU A 181 -21.67 4.47 8.10
CA LEU A 181 -21.55 3.28 8.93
C LEU A 181 -20.10 2.79 9.06
N THR A 182 -19.33 2.78 7.97
CA THR A 182 -17.90 2.41 8.03
C THR A 182 -17.10 3.38 8.91
N GLY A 183 -17.43 4.67 8.88
CA GLY A 183 -16.86 5.68 9.76
C GLY A 183 -17.17 5.43 11.23
N VAL A 184 -18.43 5.10 11.55
CA VAL A 184 -18.85 4.74 12.91
C VAL A 184 -18.09 3.51 13.41
N VAL A 185 -17.96 2.46 12.58
CA VAL A 185 -17.18 1.25 12.93
C VAL A 185 -15.73 1.61 13.29
N ALA A 186 -15.09 2.48 12.52
CA ALA A 186 -13.73 2.92 12.80
C ALA A 186 -13.63 3.70 14.12
N ILE A 187 -14.57 4.62 14.41
CA ILE A 187 -14.62 5.39 15.66
C ILE A 187 -14.82 4.47 16.87
N VAL A 188 -15.73 3.50 16.77
CA VAL A 188 -16.00 2.56 17.87
C VAL A 188 -14.83 1.62 18.11
N TYR A 189 -14.16 1.18 17.04
CA TYR A 189 -13.00 0.29 17.16
C TYR A 189 -11.76 0.98 17.73
N ALA A 190 -11.59 2.28 17.53
CA ALA A 190 -10.44 3.05 18.00
C ALA A 190 -10.18 2.93 19.52
N PRO A 191 -11.15 3.24 20.43
CA PRO A 191 -10.96 3.07 21.87
C PRO A 191 -10.82 1.60 22.27
N LEU A 192 -11.49 0.67 21.59
CA LEU A 192 -11.35 -0.76 21.84
C LEU A 192 -9.91 -1.21 21.57
N TYR A 193 -9.35 -0.85 20.42
CA TYR A 193 -7.97 -1.16 20.07
C TYR A 193 -6.99 -0.56 21.09
N TYR A 194 -7.18 0.72 21.45
CA TYR A 194 -6.36 1.38 22.46
C TYR A 194 -6.42 0.70 23.82
N ALA A 195 -7.58 0.24 24.25
CA ALA A 195 -7.73 -0.41 25.57
C ALA A 195 -7.14 -1.82 25.63
N THR A 196 -7.14 -2.56 24.51
CA THR A 196 -6.80 -4.00 24.47
C THR A 196 -5.38 -4.30 24.02
N VAL A 197 -4.73 -3.41 23.26
CA VAL A 197 -3.39 -3.63 22.68
C VAL A 197 -2.35 -2.85 23.48
N THR A 198 -1.11 -3.37 23.56
CA THR A 198 0.08 -2.68 24.10
C THR A 198 1.17 -2.57 23.04
N ASP A 199 2.06 -1.59 23.14
CA ASP A 199 3.10 -1.32 22.12
C ASP A 199 4.11 -2.46 21.96
N GLY A 200 4.30 -3.28 23.00
CA GLY A 200 5.19 -4.44 22.99
C GLY A 200 4.87 -5.41 24.13
N PRO A 201 5.52 -6.56 24.17
CA PRO A 201 5.39 -7.54 25.24
C PRO A 201 5.72 -6.94 26.63
N LYS A 202 5.09 -7.44 27.69
CA LYS A 202 5.38 -7.00 29.05
C LYS A 202 6.87 -7.20 29.37
N GLY A 203 7.55 -6.15 29.85
CA GLY A 203 8.97 -6.18 30.17
C GLY A 203 9.91 -5.92 29.00
N SER A 204 9.41 -5.79 27.77
CA SER A 204 10.22 -5.35 26.64
C SER A 204 10.40 -3.83 26.64
N THR A 205 11.59 -3.37 26.22
CA THR A 205 11.85 -1.95 26.01
C THR A 205 11.52 -1.64 24.55
N TYR A 206 10.63 -0.67 24.34
CA TYR A 206 10.36 -0.16 22.97
C TYR A 206 11.58 0.62 22.47
N PHE A 207 12.28 0.05 21.49
CA PHE A 207 13.48 0.65 20.92
C PHE A 207 13.14 1.79 19.99
N LYS A 208 13.37 3.03 20.45
CA LYS A 208 13.32 4.21 19.59
C LYS A 208 14.60 4.25 18.73
N PRO A 209 14.50 4.50 17.41
CA PRO A 209 15.68 4.65 16.56
C PRO A 209 16.59 5.76 17.09
N LYS A 210 17.91 5.53 17.14
CA LYS A 210 18.88 6.54 17.60
C LYS A 210 19.02 7.70 16.60
N LYS A 211 18.80 7.43 15.30
CA LYS A 211 18.77 8.43 14.22
C LYS A 211 17.44 8.30 13.47
N THR A 212 16.70 9.37 13.44
CA THR A 212 15.52 9.53 12.56
C THR A 212 15.96 10.40 11.39
N GLY A 213 15.79 9.91 10.16
CA GLY A 213 16.17 10.64 8.97
C GLY A 213 16.27 9.72 7.75
N ALA A 214 17.05 10.14 6.77
CA ALA A 214 17.25 9.40 5.53
C ALA A 214 17.92 8.03 5.78
N MET A 215 17.70 7.10 4.86
CA MET A 215 18.31 5.77 4.88
C MET A 215 19.82 5.86 4.70
N GLU A 216 20.57 5.07 5.49
CA GLU A 216 22.02 4.94 5.32
C GLU A 216 22.31 4.10 4.07
N VAL A 217 23.14 4.61 3.16
CA VAL A 217 23.66 3.87 2.00
C VAL A 217 25.15 3.55 2.17
N THR A 218 25.66 2.61 1.37
CA THR A 218 26.98 2.03 1.60
C THR A 218 27.99 2.33 0.49
N SER A 219 27.56 2.94 -0.61
CA SER A 219 28.43 3.37 -1.70
C SER A 219 28.03 4.72 -2.29
N PRO A 220 28.95 5.47 -2.97
CA PRO A 220 28.59 6.69 -3.68
C PRO A 220 27.56 6.48 -4.78
N PHE A 221 27.61 5.35 -5.48
CA PHE A 221 26.60 4.97 -6.49
C PHE A 221 25.22 4.80 -5.85
N ASP A 222 25.13 4.07 -4.73
CA ASP A 222 23.90 3.89 -4.00
C ASP A 222 23.33 5.22 -3.48
N PHE A 223 24.21 6.17 -3.10
CA PHE A 223 23.80 7.52 -2.72
C PHE A 223 23.09 8.25 -3.85
N VAL A 224 23.70 8.27 -5.05
CA VAL A 224 23.09 8.90 -6.23
C VAL A 224 21.78 8.23 -6.59
N LEU A 225 21.76 6.91 -6.62
CA LEU A 225 20.55 6.13 -6.91
C LEU A 225 19.44 6.41 -5.89
N TYR A 226 19.77 6.49 -4.59
CA TYR A 226 18.80 6.83 -3.55
C TYR A 226 18.24 8.25 -3.73
N CYS A 227 19.07 9.23 -4.04
CA CYS A 227 18.61 10.59 -4.36
C CYS A 227 17.63 10.58 -5.54
N VAL A 228 17.95 9.87 -6.62
CA VAL A 228 17.07 9.73 -7.79
C VAL A 228 15.75 9.07 -7.42
N MET A 229 15.79 8.00 -6.62
CA MET A 229 14.59 7.26 -6.21
C MET A 229 13.70 8.04 -5.22
N GLN A 230 14.15 9.14 -4.65
CA GLN A 230 13.28 10.04 -3.87
C GLN A 230 12.45 10.99 -4.76
N ALA A 231 12.88 11.27 -5.99
CA ALA A 231 12.21 12.21 -6.90
C ALA A 231 10.79 11.78 -7.34
N PRO A 232 10.45 10.51 -7.58
CA PRO A 232 9.10 10.09 -7.97
C PRO A 232 8.00 10.56 -7.01
N ILE A 233 8.28 10.68 -5.71
CA ILE A 233 7.29 11.10 -4.71
C ILE A 233 6.82 12.55 -4.95
N PRO A 234 7.70 13.58 -4.91
CA PRO A 234 7.27 14.96 -5.18
C PRO A 234 6.78 15.17 -6.62
N LEU A 235 7.35 14.45 -7.61
CA LEU A 235 6.88 14.52 -8.99
C LEU A 235 5.43 14.05 -9.12
N THR A 236 5.08 12.93 -8.49
CA THR A 236 3.71 12.39 -8.49
C THR A 236 2.72 13.33 -7.81
N LEU A 237 3.11 13.93 -6.69
CA LEU A 237 2.29 14.95 -6.02
C LEU A 237 2.17 16.23 -6.86
N GLY A 238 3.21 16.58 -7.63
CA GLY A 238 3.16 17.66 -8.62
C GLY A 238 2.18 17.38 -9.75
N VAL A 239 2.16 16.15 -10.28
CA VAL A 239 1.16 15.71 -11.28
C VAL A 239 -0.27 15.82 -10.71
N LEU A 240 -0.46 15.47 -9.43
CA LEU A 240 -1.76 15.68 -8.78
C LEU A 240 -2.12 17.17 -8.70
N ALA A 241 -1.20 18.03 -8.25
CA ALA A 241 -1.45 19.47 -8.19
C ALA A 241 -1.82 20.05 -9.57
N TRP A 242 -1.11 19.65 -10.61
CA TRP A 242 -1.43 19.97 -12.00
C TRP A 242 -2.83 19.53 -12.42
N LYS A 243 -3.23 18.30 -12.06
CA LYS A 243 -4.56 17.75 -12.38
C LYS A 243 -5.69 18.48 -11.64
N LEU A 244 -5.44 18.93 -10.40
CA LEU A 244 -6.41 19.69 -9.62
C LEU A 244 -6.45 21.17 -10.02
N GLY A 245 -5.39 21.70 -10.61
CA GLY A 245 -5.23 23.09 -11.04
C GLY A 245 -5.47 23.28 -12.54
N SER A 246 -4.40 23.61 -13.24
CA SER A 246 -4.42 24.13 -14.62
C SER A 246 -4.86 23.15 -15.70
N CYS A 247 -4.62 21.84 -15.48
CA CYS A 247 -4.92 20.82 -16.51
C CYS A 247 -6.37 20.28 -16.45
N GLY A 248 -7.04 20.40 -15.32
CA GLY A 248 -8.28 19.64 -15.15
C GLY A 248 -9.38 20.40 -14.44
N LEU A 249 -9.54 20.14 -13.17
CA LEU A 249 -10.74 20.51 -12.41
C LEU A 249 -10.80 21.97 -11.97
N HIS A 250 -9.72 22.74 -12.10
CA HIS A 250 -9.62 24.13 -11.62
C HIS A 250 -10.08 24.32 -10.16
N LEU A 251 -9.85 23.28 -9.30
CA LEU A 251 -10.22 23.30 -7.89
C LEU A 251 -9.29 24.14 -7.04
N ILE A 252 -8.03 24.27 -7.46
CA ILE A 252 -7.03 25.12 -6.80
C ILE A 252 -6.68 26.29 -7.71
N ALA A 253 -6.56 27.46 -7.09
CA ALA A 253 -6.16 28.67 -7.82
C ALA A 253 -4.72 28.52 -8.35
N PRO A 254 -4.37 29.17 -9.48
CA PRO A 254 -3.02 29.09 -10.04
C PRO A 254 -1.90 29.42 -9.04
N ILE A 255 -2.13 30.37 -8.16
CA ILE A 255 -1.17 30.71 -7.10
C ILE A 255 -0.95 29.56 -6.11
N ALA A 256 -2.00 28.83 -5.77
CA ALA A 256 -1.92 27.66 -4.89
C ALA A 256 -1.22 26.48 -5.57
N GLU A 257 -1.40 26.32 -6.89
CA GLU A 257 -0.69 25.30 -7.68
C GLU A 257 0.82 25.60 -7.72
N TRP A 258 1.21 26.83 -8.00
CA TRP A 258 2.63 27.24 -7.96
C TRP A 258 3.23 27.14 -6.55
N ALA A 259 2.46 27.48 -5.50
CA ALA A 259 2.89 27.29 -4.13
C ALA A 259 3.09 25.81 -3.79
N ALA A 260 2.23 24.91 -4.31
CA ALA A 260 2.41 23.47 -4.17
C ALA A 260 3.70 22.98 -4.84
N TYR A 261 3.99 23.42 -6.06
CA TYR A 261 5.25 23.07 -6.73
C TYR A 261 6.48 23.57 -5.99
N ALA A 262 6.45 24.82 -5.52
CA ALA A 262 7.53 25.37 -4.71
C ALA A 262 7.73 24.59 -3.40
N GLY A 263 6.62 24.25 -2.72
CA GLY A 263 6.65 23.43 -1.50
C GLY A 263 7.20 22.03 -1.74
N LEU A 264 6.81 21.37 -2.83
CA LEU A 264 7.32 20.04 -3.19
C LEU A 264 8.81 20.07 -3.57
N LEU A 265 9.25 21.11 -4.27
CA LEU A 265 10.67 21.31 -4.59
C LEU A 265 11.50 21.56 -3.32
N ALA A 266 10.99 22.40 -2.41
CA ALA A 266 11.63 22.64 -1.11
C ALA A 266 11.68 21.36 -0.28
N PHE A 267 10.60 20.59 -0.24
CA PHE A 267 10.55 19.29 0.44
C PHE A 267 11.60 18.32 -0.11
N TYR A 268 11.70 18.19 -1.45
CA TYR A 268 12.73 17.37 -2.08
C TYR A 268 14.15 17.85 -1.75
N GLY A 269 14.38 19.15 -1.80
CA GLY A 269 15.66 19.75 -1.40
C GLY A 269 16.03 19.41 0.06
N LEU A 270 15.07 19.50 0.99
CA LEU A 270 15.28 19.12 2.39
C LEU A 270 15.59 17.62 2.55
N GLN A 271 14.90 16.76 1.78
CA GLN A 271 15.21 15.33 1.78
C GLN A 271 16.63 15.05 1.26
N LEU A 272 17.05 15.72 0.19
CA LEU A 272 18.42 15.58 -0.34
C LEU A 272 19.47 16.08 0.66
N LEU A 273 19.21 17.20 1.35
CA LEU A 273 20.08 17.70 2.40
C LEU A 273 20.21 16.73 3.57
N ASP A 274 19.11 16.12 4.00
CA ASP A 274 19.11 15.12 5.07
C ASP A 274 19.87 13.86 4.63
N THR A 275 19.62 13.40 3.41
CA THR A 275 20.36 12.29 2.79
C THR A 275 21.85 12.55 2.74
N TRP A 276 22.27 13.76 2.36
CA TRP A 276 23.66 14.18 2.35
C TRP A 276 24.27 14.16 3.77
N ARG A 277 23.57 14.78 4.73
CA ARG A 277 24.05 14.86 6.13
C ARG A 277 24.34 13.49 6.73
N ILE A 278 23.47 12.52 6.46
CA ILE A 278 23.60 11.16 6.99
C ILE A 278 24.68 10.37 6.25
N ASN A 279 24.81 10.53 4.92
CA ASN A 279 25.62 9.67 4.07
C ASN A 279 26.96 10.29 3.61
N ARG A 280 27.28 11.53 3.96
CA ARG A 280 28.53 12.19 3.49
C ARG A 280 29.81 11.41 3.82
N SER A 281 29.80 10.59 4.87
CA SER A 281 30.94 9.77 5.27
C SER A 281 31.30 8.69 4.25
N VAL A 282 30.36 8.26 3.42
CA VAL A 282 30.57 7.24 2.36
C VAL A 282 31.56 7.73 1.29
N PHE A 283 31.65 9.06 1.09
CA PHE A 283 32.61 9.67 0.15
C PHE A 283 34.02 9.80 0.75
N ALA A 284 34.14 9.81 2.08
CA ALA A 284 35.41 10.00 2.77
C ALA A 284 36.07 8.66 3.16
N LYS A 285 35.25 7.67 3.55
CA LYS A 285 35.74 6.36 3.99
C LYS A 285 34.81 5.27 3.44
N PRO A 286 35.36 4.25 2.75
CA PRO A 286 34.57 3.12 2.30
C PRO A 286 34.00 2.35 3.50
N VAL A 287 32.75 1.96 3.39
CA VAL A 287 32.11 1.07 4.40
C VAL A 287 32.73 -0.30 4.27
N ALA A 288 33.04 -0.97 5.38
CA ALA A 288 33.59 -2.31 5.38
C ALA A 288 32.65 -3.27 4.62
N GLU A 289 33.21 -4.14 3.78
CA GLU A 289 32.49 -5.00 2.83
C GLU A 289 31.38 -5.82 3.52
N ILE A 290 31.65 -6.33 4.71
CA ILE A 290 30.70 -7.11 5.54
C ILE A 290 29.43 -6.32 5.91
N PHE A 291 29.47 -4.98 5.91
CA PHE A 291 28.32 -4.12 6.23
C PHE A 291 27.67 -3.50 4.99
N GLN A 292 28.22 -3.76 3.80
CA GLN A 292 27.67 -3.22 2.57
C GLN A 292 26.37 -3.93 2.21
N TYR A 293 25.48 -3.20 1.57
CA TYR A 293 24.32 -3.72 0.85
C TYR A 293 24.14 -2.91 -0.44
N LYS A 294 23.44 -3.47 -1.41
CA LYS A 294 23.24 -2.83 -2.71
C LYS A 294 21.87 -2.15 -2.72
N PHE A 295 21.83 -0.82 -2.66
CA PHE A 295 20.58 -0.05 -2.72
C PHE A 295 19.78 -0.33 -4.00
N ARG A 296 20.41 -0.76 -5.09
CA ARG A 296 19.73 -1.18 -6.32
C ARG A 296 18.66 -2.26 -6.07
N GLN A 297 18.83 -3.12 -5.05
CA GLN A 297 17.82 -4.12 -4.68
C GLN A 297 16.55 -3.42 -4.18
N VAL A 298 16.71 -2.41 -3.36
CA VAL A 298 15.59 -1.59 -2.86
C VAL A 298 14.91 -0.88 -4.03
N ALA A 299 15.67 -0.24 -4.92
CA ALA A 299 15.14 0.47 -6.08
C ALA A 299 14.29 -0.43 -7.00
N VAL A 300 14.73 -1.67 -7.24
CA VAL A 300 13.95 -2.62 -8.05
C VAL A 300 12.69 -3.06 -7.33
N LEU A 301 12.74 -3.27 -6.02
CA LEU A 301 11.56 -3.61 -5.22
C LEU A 301 10.57 -2.45 -5.13
N ASP A 302 11.05 -1.20 -5.05
CA ASP A 302 10.22 0.01 -5.15
C ASP A 302 9.43 0.02 -6.46
N ILE A 303 10.10 -0.20 -7.60
CA ILE A 303 9.47 -0.25 -8.92
C ILE A 303 8.53 -1.44 -9.04
N ALA A 304 8.93 -2.62 -8.58
CA ALA A 304 8.08 -3.81 -8.62
C ALA A 304 6.81 -3.61 -7.81
N TYR A 305 6.90 -3.02 -6.61
CA TYR A 305 5.73 -2.74 -5.76
C TYR A 305 4.89 -1.58 -6.31
N MET A 306 5.51 -0.59 -6.94
CA MET A 306 4.80 0.45 -7.68
C MET A 306 3.92 -0.16 -8.78
N ILE A 307 4.43 -1.17 -9.48
CA ILE A 307 3.70 -1.87 -10.55
C ILE A 307 2.60 -2.76 -9.96
N THR A 308 2.92 -3.62 -8.99
CA THR A 308 1.97 -4.61 -8.46
C THR A 308 0.93 -3.94 -7.55
N PHE A 309 1.34 -3.30 -6.47
CA PHE A 309 0.40 -2.67 -5.53
C PHE A 309 -0.25 -1.42 -6.10
N GLY A 310 0.48 -0.61 -6.87
CA GLY A 310 -0.08 0.58 -7.51
C GLY A 310 -1.19 0.23 -8.49
N SER A 311 -1.01 -0.80 -9.31
CA SER A 311 -2.07 -1.29 -10.19
C SER A 311 -3.23 -1.93 -9.42
N GLU A 312 -2.96 -2.68 -8.34
CA GLU A 312 -4.00 -3.21 -7.45
C GLU A 312 -4.90 -2.10 -6.92
N LEU A 313 -4.33 -1.02 -6.36
CA LEU A 313 -5.07 0.11 -5.83
C LEU A 313 -6.00 0.72 -6.90
N THR A 314 -5.50 0.83 -8.12
CA THR A 314 -6.25 1.37 -9.25
C THR A 314 -7.37 0.44 -9.66
N VAL A 315 -7.07 -0.84 -9.90
CA VAL A 315 -8.04 -1.82 -10.40
C VAL A 315 -9.17 -2.04 -9.39
N VAL A 316 -8.85 -2.21 -8.11
CA VAL A 316 -9.86 -2.32 -7.04
C VAL A 316 -10.79 -1.09 -7.03
N SER A 317 -10.25 0.10 -7.32
CA SER A 317 -11.03 1.33 -7.33
C SER A 317 -11.97 1.45 -8.55
N ILE A 318 -11.55 0.98 -9.72
CA ILE A 318 -12.30 1.17 -10.98
C ILE A 318 -13.18 -0.02 -11.36
N LEU A 319 -12.89 -1.21 -10.83
CA LEU A 319 -13.48 -2.46 -11.31
C LEU A 319 -15.01 -2.55 -11.12
N PRO A 320 -15.60 -2.12 -10.00
CA PRO A 320 -17.06 -2.10 -9.85
C PRO A 320 -17.73 -1.22 -10.91
N LEU A 321 -17.15 -0.06 -11.22
CA LEU A 321 -17.67 0.84 -12.24
C LEU A 321 -17.50 0.24 -13.62
N LEU A 322 -16.36 -0.40 -13.92
CA LEU A 322 -16.13 -1.12 -15.16
C LEU A 322 -17.22 -2.18 -15.43
N PHE A 323 -17.49 -3.04 -14.44
CA PHE A 323 -18.52 -4.08 -14.58
C PHE A 323 -19.90 -3.49 -14.77
N LYS A 324 -20.24 -2.43 -14.03
CA LYS A 324 -21.53 -1.75 -14.20
C LYS A 324 -21.68 -1.14 -15.59
N ASP A 325 -20.70 -0.36 -16.02
CA ASP A 325 -20.79 0.44 -17.25
C ASP A 325 -20.63 -0.43 -18.52
N THR A 326 -19.80 -1.50 -18.47
CA THR A 326 -19.55 -2.37 -19.63
C THR A 326 -20.67 -3.38 -19.88
N PHE A 327 -21.24 -3.94 -18.79
CA PHE A 327 -22.20 -5.05 -18.91
C PHE A 327 -23.60 -4.67 -18.45
N GLY A 328 -23.85 -3.42 -18.06
CA GLY A 328 -25.18 -2.96 -17.61
C GLY A 328 -25.65 -3.62 -16.30
N LEU A 329 -24.74 -4.06 -15.44
CA LEU A 329 -25.06 -4.80 -14.22
C LEU A 329 -25.62 -3.88 -13.15
N SER A 330 -26.44 -4.46 -12.24
CA SER A 330 -26.87 -3.75 -11.04
C SER A 330 -25.67 -3.39 -10.14
N LEU A 331 -25.83 -2.37 -9.31
CA LEU A 331 -24.79 -1.89 -8.40
C LEU A 331 -24.23 -3.02 -7.50
N THR A 332 -25.13 -3.86 -6.98
CA THR A 332 -24.77 -4.99 -6.13
C THR A 332 -23.95 -6.05 -6.86
N VAL A 333 -24.42 -6.45 -8.07
CA VAL A 333 -23.72 -7.47 -8.86
C VAL A 333 -22.37 -6.95 -9.33
N ALA A 334 -22.29 -5.70 -9.80
CA ALA A 334 -21.05 -5.07 -10.22
C ALA A 334 -20.05 -4.96 -9.04
N GLY A 335 -20.52 -4.61 -7.84
CA GLY A 335 -19.71 -4.58 -6.62
C GLY A 335 -19.20 -5.98 -6.24
N PHE A 336 -20.08 -6.99 -6.27
CA PHE A 336 -19.72 -8.39 -6.00
C PHE A 336 -18.66 -8.91 -6.98
N LEU A 337 -18.85 -8.72 -8.26
CA LEU A 337 -17.88 -9.14 -9.28
C LEU A 337 -16.58 -8.31 -9.20
N GLY A 338 -16.68 -7.02 -8.92
CA GLY A 338 -15.54 -6.13 -8.71
C GLY A 338 -14.69 -6.54 -7.50
N ALA A 339 -15.29 -7.14 -6.47
CA ALA A 339 -14.58 -7.67 -5.32
C ALA A 339 -13.61 -8.82 -5.68
N SER A 340 -13.82 -9.50 -6.82
CA SER A 340 -13.01 -10.65 -7.24
C SER A 340 -11.50 -10.36 -7.25
N PHE A 341 -11.09 -9.15 -7.60
CA PHE A 341 -9.69 -8.75 -7.58
C PHE A 341 -9.13 -8.64 -6.14
N GLY A 342 -9.86 -7.97 -5.27
CA GLY A 342 -9.45 -7.79 -3.87
C GLY A 342 -9.54 -9.06 -3.02
N MET A 343 -10.43 -10.00 -3.35
CA MET A 343 -10.60 -11.24 -2.60
C MET A 343 -9.35 -12.12 -2.59
N THR A 344 -8.57 -12.11 -3.66
CA THR A 344 -7.36 -12.93 -3.77
C THR A 344 -6.25 -12.48 -2.83
N THR A 345 -6.27 -11.24 -2.35
CA THR A 345 -5.27 -10.68 -1.43
C THR A 345 -5.09 -11.54 -0.18
N PHE A 346 -6.19 -12.11 0.32
CA PHE A 346 -6.21 -12.93 1.52
C PHE A 346 -5.25 -14.13 1.46
N PHE A 347 -5.16 -14.81 0.32
CA PHE A 347 -4.33 -16.01 0.17
C PHE A 347 -3.17 -15.85 -0.82
N ALA A 348 -3.31 -15.02 -1.86
CA ALA A 348 -2.27 -14.90 -2.87
C ALA A 348 -1.00 -14.18 -2.34
N ARG A 349 -1.13 -13.21 -1.42
CA ARG A 349 0.04 -12.56 -0.80
C ARG A 349 0.86 -13.51 0.06
N PRO A 350 0.28 -14.26 1.02
CA PRO A 350 1.00 -15.29 1.75
C PRO A 350 1.63 -16.35 0.84
N ILE A 351 0.90 -16.80 -0.19
CA ILE A 351 1.42 -17.76 -1.18
C ILE A 351 2.62 -17.15 -1.93
N GLY A 352 2.56 -15.91 -2.36
CA GLY A 352 3.68 -15.24 -3.04
C GLY A 352 4.93 -15.17 -2.17
N GLY A 353 4.78 -14.85 -0.88
CA GLY A 353 5.87 -14.91 0.10
C GLY A 353 6.44 -16.34 0.24
N TRP A 354 5.57 -17.34 0.41
CA TRP A 354 5.97 -18.75 0.49
C TRP A 354 6.66 -19.25 -0.78
N LEU A 355 6.16 -18.91 -1.96
CA LEU A 355 6.81 -19.24 -3.23
C LEU A 355 8.21 -18.61 -3.31
N SER A 356 8.34 -17.37 -2.85
CA SER A 356 9.60 -16.66 -2.75
C SER A 356 10.59 -17.37 -1.83
N ASP A 357 10.14 -17.86 -0.68
CA ASP A 357 10.97 -18.61 0.26
C ASP A 357 11.40 -19.97 -0.29
N ARG A 358 10.50 -20.65 -1.02
CA ARG A 358 10.71 -22.04 -1.46
C ARG A 358 11.46 -22.16 -2.78
N PHE A 359 11.14 -21.33 -3.76
CA PHE A 359 11.65 -21.45 -5.14
C PHE A 359 12.69 -20.39 -5.50
N GLY A 360 13.01 -19.50 -4.57
CA GLY A 360 13.94 -18.40 -4.79
C GLY A 360 13.23 -17.06 -5.05
N ARG A 361 13.87 -16.01 -4.58
CA ARG A 361 13.33 -14.65 -4.52
C ARG A 361 13.10 -14.07 -5.92
N ARG A 362 14.12 -14.19 -6.75
CA ARG A 362 14.12 -13.71 -8.14
C ARG A 362 13.05 -14.40 -8.97
N LEU A 363 12.98 -15.75 -8.90
CA LEU A 363 12.04 -16.52 -9.70
C LEU A 363 10.57 -16.23 -9.29
N ALA A 364 10.28 -16.15 -8.01
CA ALA A 364 8.94 -15.88 -7.54
C ALA A 364 8.45 -14.48 -7.96
N LEU A 365 9.31 -13.45 -7.85
CA LEU A 365 8.96 -12.09 -8.25
C LEU A 365 8.80 -11.98 -9.77
N THR A 366 9.73 -12.51 -10.54
CA THR A 366 9.68 -12.46 -12.02
C THR A 366 8.50 -13.26 -12.58
N GLY A 367 8.21 -14.43 -12.01
CA GLY A 367 7.04 -15.22 -12.38
C GLY A 367 5.73 -14.49 -12.09
N SER A 368 5.66 -13.81 -10.93
CA SER A 368 4.49 -12.98 -10.58
C SER A 368 4.32 -11.79 -11.54
N LEU A 369 5.40 -11.10 -11.91
CA LEU A 369 5.35 -9.98 -12.86
C LEU A 369 5.00 -10.44 -14.28
N ALA A 370 5.48 -11.61 -14.72
CA ALA A 370 5.09 -12.21 -16.00
C ALA A 370 3.58 -12.53 -16.02
N GLY A 371 3.08 -13.18 -14.97
CA GLY A 371 1.64 -13.44 -14.83
C GLY A 371 0.81 -12.16 -14.75
N THR A 372 1.30 -11.11 -14.08
CA THR A 372 0.68 -9.78 -14.05
C THR A 372 0.59 -9.17 -15.45
N ALA A 373 1.66 -9.24 -16.25
CA ALA A 373 1.66 -8.74 -17.62
C ALA A 373 0.63 -9.46 -18.50
N LEU A 374 0.60 -10.79 -18.44
CA LEU A 374 -0.37 -11.61 -19.17
C LEU A 374 -1.80 -11.34 -18.70
N GLY A 375 -2.00 -11.19 -17.39
CA GLY A 375 -3.30 -10.89 -16.80
C GLY A 375 -3.84 -9.54 -17.26
N TYR A 376 -3.03 -8.47 -17.21
CA TYR A 376 -3.47 -7.16 -17.71
C TYR A 376 -3.65 -7.13 -19.21
N PHE A 377 -2.86 -7.87 -19.99
CA PHE A 377 -3.11 -8.04 -21.41
C PHE A 377 -4.47 -8.72 -21.65
N GLY A 378 -4.81 -9.77 -20.89
CA GLY A 378 -6.14 -10.38 -20.91
C GLY A 378 -7.26 -9.40 -20.54
N MET A 379 -7.05 -8.59 -19.47
CA MET A 379 -8.02 -7.57 -19.05
C MET A 379 -8.21 -6.47 -20.09
N SER A 380 -7.21 -6.17 -20.91
CA SER A 380 -7.35 -5.19 -22.02
C SER A 380 -8.33 -5.64 -23.09
N GLN A 381 -8.68 -6.92 -23.12
CA GLN A 381 -9.67 -7.47 -24.08
C GLN A 381 -11.10 -7.41 -23.54
N ILE A 382 -11.32 -6.96 -22.29
CA ILE A 382 -12.65 -6.86 -21.70
C ILE A 382 -13.48 -5.83 -22.46
N GLY A 383 -14.66 -6.27 -22.93
CA GLY A 383 -15.63 -5.43 -23.60
C GLY A 383 -17.01 -6.11 -23.62
N PRO A 384 -18.05 -5.45 -24.13
CA PRO A 384 -19.41 -5.99 -24.14
C PRO A 384 -19.52 -7.36 -24.85
N ALA A 385 -18.68 -7.59 -25.88
CA ALA A 385 -18.69 -8.83 -26.66
C ALA A 385 -18.02 -10.03 -25.96
N THR A 386 -17.14 -9.79 -24.98
CA THR A 386 -16.38 -10.89 -24.32
C THR A 386 -17.15 -11.60 -23.22
N GLY A 387 -18.24 -11.02 -22.77
CA GLY A 387 -19.07 -11.58 -21.70
C GLY A 387 -18.51 -11.43 -20.29
N VAL A 388 -19.43 -11.47 -19.32
CA VAL A 388 -19.09 -11.26 -17.90
C VAL A 388 -18.18 -12.37 -17.34
N LEU A 389 -18.41 -13.62 -17.75
CA LEU A 389 -17.64 -14.76 -17.23
C LEU A 389 -16.16 -14.66 -17.60
N PHE A 390 -15.85 -14.28 -18.85
CA PHE A 390 -14.47 -14.03 -19.27
C PHE A 390 -13.85 -12.89 -18.47
N ALA A 391 -14.57 -11.78 -18.30
CA ALA A 391 -14.07 -10.62 -17.56
C ALA A 391 -13.74 -10.98 -16.11
N VAL A 392 -14.60 -11.74 -15.42
CA VAL A 392 -14.37 -12.21 -14.05
C VAL A 392 -13.18 -13.17 -13.99
N ALA A 393 -13.11 -14.14 -14.90
CA ALA A 393 -12.05 -15.15 -14.92
C ALA A 393 -10.65 -14.50 -15.11
N VAL A 394 -10.52 -13.60 -16.09
CA VAL A 394 -9.24 -12.94 -16.37
C VAL A 394 -8.86 -11.97 -15.25
N THR A 395 -9.84 -11.27 -14.67
CA THR A 395 -9.63 -10.38 -13.51
C THR A 395 -9.13 -11.15 -12.31
N PHE A 396 -9.78 -12.28 -11.99
CA PHE A 396 -9.37 -13.16 -10.89
C PHE A 396 -7.97 -13.74 -11.12
N ALA A 397 -7.69 -14.26 -12.31
CA ALA A 397 -6.37 -14.78 -12.67
C ALA A 397 -5.27 -13.71 -12.57
N CYS A 398 -5.51 -12.49 -13.08
CA CYS A 398 -4.59 -11.38 -12.99
C CYS A 398 -4.30 -11.04 -11.52
N SER A 399 -5.32 -10.96 -10.70
CA SER A 399 -5.20 -10.60 -9.29
C SER A 399 -4.35 -11.58 -8.47
N LEU A 400 -4.36 -12.88 -8.82
CA LEU A 400 -3.48 -13.88 -8.18
C LEU A 400 -2.00 -13.50 -8.34
N PHE A 401 -1.59 -13.16 -9.56
CA PHE A 401 -0.19 -12.81 -9.84
C PHE A 401 0.20 -11.45 -9.25
N VAL A 402 -0.69 -10.46 -9.33
CA VAL A 402 -0.47 -9.14 -8.73
C VAL A 402 -0.26 -9.26 -7.23
N ASN A 403 -1.13 -9.99 -6.54
CA ASN A 403 -1.04 -10.17 -5.09
C ASN A 403 0.11 -11.09 -4.67
N ALA A 404 0.42 -12.13 -5.45
CA ALA A 404 1.61 -12.94 -5.21
C ALA A 404 2.90 -12.10 -5.37
N GLY A 405 2.95 -11.20 -6.35
CA GLY A 405 4.04 -10.24 -6.53
C GLY A 405 4.23 -9.33 -5.32
N ASN A 406 3.12 -8.81 -4.76
CA ASN A 406 3.16 -8.02 -3.53
C ASN A 406 3.77 -8.81 -2.35
N GLY A 407 3.38 -10.09 -2.20
CA GLY A 407 3.93 -10.97 -1.16
C GLY A 407 5.41 -11.25 -1.37
N ALA A 408 5.83 -11.53 -2.61
CA ALA A 408 7.22 -11.77 -2.96
C ALA A 408 8.12 -10.56 -2.69
N VAL A 409 7.67 -9.33 -2.99
CA VAL A 409 8.40 -8.09 -2.68
C VAL A 409 8.66 -7.98 -1.19
N TYR A 410 7.63 -8.12 -0.35
CA TYR A 410 7.79 -7.95 1.10
C TYR A 410 8.63 -9.04 1.75
N ALA A 411 8.58 -10.27 1.24
CA ALA A 411 9.43 -11.36 1.72
C ALA A 411 10.94 -11.09 1.55
N MET A 412 11.31 -10.20 0.63
CA MET A 412 12.71 -9.85 0.35
C MET A 412 13.26 -8.74 1.25
N LEU A 413 12.42 -7.84 1.80
CA LEU A 413 12.88 -6.63 2.48
C LEU A 413 13.80 -6.89 3.67
N PRO A 414 13.52 -7.84 4.59
CA PRO A 414 14.38 -8.13 5.72
C PRO A 414 15.74 -8.70 5.34
N LEU A 415 15.84 -9.26 4.13
CA LEU A 415 17.05 -9.94 3.64
C LEU A 415 18.05 -8.97 2.99
N ILE A 416 17.66 -7.73 2.70
CA ILE A 416 18.57 -6.71 2.14
C ILE A 416 19.44 -6.14 3.26
N LYS A 417 18.80 -5.60 4.31
CA LYS A 417 19.48 -5.07 5.50
C LYS A 417 18.50 -5.04 6.66
N ARG A 418 18.68 -5.94 7.62
CA ARG A 418 17.70 -6.16 8.70
C ARG A 418 17.40 -4.92 9.53
N ARG A 419 18.44 -4.17 9.93
CA ARG A 419 18.29 -2.93 10.70
C ARG A 419 17.54 -1.81 9.97
N LEU A 420 17.50 -1.85 8.64
CA LEU A 420 16.85 -0.87 7.78
C LEU A 420 15.50 -1.36 7.24
N THR A 421 15.05 -2.54 7.65
CA THR A 421 13.79 -3.15 7.11
C THR A 421 12.60 -2.21 7.19
N GLY A 422 12.43 -1.45 8.28
CA GLY A 422 11.34 -0.49 8.43
C GLY A 422 11.43 0.67 7.43
N GLN A 423 12.63 1.24 7.24
CA GLN A 423 12.85 2.32 6.28
C GLN A 423 12.67 1.83 4.84
N ILE A 424 13.19 0.64 4.51
CA ILE A 424 13.01 0.00 3.20
C ILE A 424 11.52 -0.28 2.96
N ALA A 425 10.82 -0.87 3.92
CA ALA A 425 9.39 -1.15 3.82
C ALA A 425 8.55 0.13 3.67
N GLY A 426 8.95 1.20 4.36
CA GLY A 426 8.33 2.52 4.23
C GLY A 426 8.48 3.09 2.82
N MET A 427 9.69 3.01 2.25
CA MET A 427 9.98 3.48 0.89
C MET A 427 9.23 2.66 -0.16
N VAL A 428 9.34 1.33 -0.12
CA VAL A 428 8.60 0.41 -1.00
C VAL A 428 7.09 0.66 -0.90
N GLY A 429 6.58 0.82 0.32
CA GLY A 429 5.17 1.13 0.56
C GLY A 429 4.74 2.48 -0.03
N ALA A 430 5.58 3.52 0.03
CA ALA A 430 5.31 4.81 -0.59
C ALA A 430 5.27 4.70 -2.12
N PHE A 431 6.19 3.94 -2.72
CA PHE A 431 6.21 3.69 -4.16
C PHE A 431 4.96 2.97 -4.65
N GLY A 432 4.38 2.06 -3.87
CA GLY A 432 3.09 1.46 -4.20
C GLY A 432 1.98 2.51 -4.36
N ASN A 433 1.93 3.53 -3.49
CA ASN A 433 0.96 4.63 -3.62
C ASN A 433 1.31 5.59 -4.77
N VAL A 434 2.60 5.84 -5.02
CA VAL A 434 3.06 6.56 -6.22
C VAL A 434 2.49 5.88 -7.46
N GLY A 435 2.62 4.56 -7.56
CA GLY A 435 2.02 3.76 -8.63
C GLY A 435 0.51 3.96 -8.74
N GLY A 436 -0.21 3.90 -7.61
CA GLY A 436 -1.66 4.11 -7.60
C GLY A 436 -2.07 5.48 -8.16
N VAL A 437 -1.38 6.56 -7.76
CA VAL A 437 -1.65 7.91 -8.30
C VAL A 437 -1.33 7.99 -9.78
N LEU A 438 -0.18 7.46 -10.22
CA LEU A 438 0.22 7.50 -11.63
C LEU A 438 -0.74 6.69 -12.52
N TYR A 439 -1.12 5.49 -12.11
CA TYR A 439 -2.06 4.65 -12.86
C TYR A 439 -3.46 5.26 -12.91
N LEU A 440 -3.98 5.79 -11.79
CA LEU A 440 -5.28 6.48 -11.78
C LEU A 440 -5.25 7.77 -12.62
N THR A 441 -4.13 8.50 -12.59
CA THR A 441 -3.94 9.68 -13.45
C THR A 441 -3.95 9.28 -14.92
N LEU A 442 -3.20 8.23 -15.29
CA LEU A 442 -3.22 7.70 -16.67
C LEU A 442 -4.64 7.28 -17.07
N TYR A 443 -5.33 6.52 -16.20
CA TYR A 443 -6.71 6.10 -16.43
C TYR A 443 -7.65 7.27 -16.75
N SER A 444 -7.41 8.44 -16.17
CA SER A 444 -8.24 9.63 -16.44
C SER A 444 -8.09 10.21 -17.84
N PHE A 445 -7.06 9.83 -18.60
CA PHE A 445 -6.77 10.33 -19.95
C PHE A 445 -6.99 9.31 -21.08
N VAL A 446 -7.03 8.03 -20.76
CA VAL A 446 -7.07 6.96 -21.76
C VAL A 446 -8.31 6.06 -21.61
N SER A 447 -8.59 5.25 -22.63
CA SER A 447 -9.62 4.22 -22.52
C SER A 447 -9.19 3.12 -21.55
N ILE A 448 -10.15 2.38 -20.99
CA ILE A 448 -9.88 1.29 -20.04
C ILE A 448 -9.00 0.19 -20.66
N ASN A 449 -9.21 -0.13 -21.94
CA ASN A 449 -8.41 -1.11 -22.66
C ASN A 449 -6.95 -0.65 -22.81
N THR A 450 -6.74 0.62 -23.19
CA THR A 450 -5.42 1.25 -23.29
C THR A 450 -4.73 1.30 -21.92
N PHE A 451 -5.48 1.59 -20.86
CA PHE A 451 -4.96 1.55 -19.49
C PHE A 451 -4.41 0.16 -19.13
N PHE A 452 -5.16 -0.91 -19.39
CA PHE A 452 -4.67 -2.26 -19.11
C PHE A 452 -3.48 -2.67 -19.97
N LEU A 453 -3.40 -2.24 -21.24
CA LEU A 453 -2.23 -2.45 -22.08
C LEU A 453 -0.99 -1.74 -21.51
N PHE A 454 -1.15 -0.52 -21.01
CA PHE A 454 -0.07 0.18 -20.36
C PHE A 454 0.37 -0.50 -19.07
N ALA A 455 -0.58 -0.99 -18.25
CA ALA A 455 -0.27 -1.76 -17.05
C ALA A 455 0.50 -3.05 -17.38
N ALA A 456 0.12 -3.74 -18.47
CA ALA A 456 0.86 -4.90 -18.97
C ALA A 456 2.29 -4.53 -19.39
N ALA A 457 2.47 -3.44 -20.12
CA ALA A 457 3.79 -2.97 -20.56
C ALA A 457 4.69 -2.61 -19.37
N THR A 458 4.17 -1.93 -18.34
CA THR A 458 4.94 -1.63 -17.12
C THR A 458 5.31 -2.90 -16.36
N ALA A 459 4.46 -3.92 -16.34
CA ALA A 459 4.77 -5.21 -15.73
C ALA A 459 5.91 -5.94 -16.48
N ILE A 460 5.98 -5.84 -17.81
CA ILE A 460 7.12 -6.36 -18.60
C ILE A 460 8.41 -5.61 -18.26
N VAL A 461 8.36 -4.29 -18.11
CA VAL A 461 9.53 -3.50 -17.67
C VAL A 461 9.98 -3.94 -16.27
N GLY A 462 9.04 -4.08 -15.33
CA GLY A 462 9.32 -4.58 -13.98
C GLY A 462 9.92 -5.98 -13.98
N LEU A 463 9.41 -6.89 -14.83
CA LEU A 463 9.95 -8.22 -15.06
C LEU A 463 11.41 -8.16 -15.51
N ALA A 464 11.72 -7.35 -16.51
CA ALA A 464 13.09 -7.18 -17.03
C ALA A 464 14.04 -6.64 -15.96
N LEU A 465 13.61 -5.64 -15.18
CA LEU A 465 14.39 -5.08 -14.08
C LEU A 465 14.62 -6.11 -12.95
N ALA A 466 13.57 -6.82 -12.55
CA ALA A 466 13.69 -7.86 -11.52
C ALA A 466 14.58 -9.02 -11.97
N TRP A 467 14.43 -9.48 -13.21
CA TRP A 467 15.27 -10.53 -13.77
C TRP A 467 16.74 -10.14 -13.82
N THR A 468 17.04 -8.89 -14.16
CA THR A 468 18.40 -8.43 -14.38
C THR A 468 19.12 -8.04 -13.09
N PHE A 469 18.41 -7.39 -12.17
CA PHE A 469 19.04 -6.69 -11.04
C PHE A 469 18.73 -7.28 -9.66
N ILE A 470 17.77 -8.19 -9.51
CA ILE A 470 17.54 -8.88 -8.24
C ILE A 470 18.61 -9.96 -8.05
N ASP A 471 19.38 -9.81 -6.98
CA ASP A 471 20.33 -10.83 -6.55
C ASP A 471 19.61 -11.82 -5.62
N GLU A 472 19.86 -13.13 -5.76
CA GLU A 472 19.41 -14.11 -4.76
C GLU A 472 20.25 -13.95 -3.50
N PRO A 473 19.63 -13.79 -2.32
CA PRO A 473 20.35 -13.81 -1.06
C PRO A 473 21.03 -15.16 -0.89
N LYS A 474 22.33 -15.17 -0.56
CA LYS A 474 23.11 -16.39 -0.32
C LYS A 474 24.04 -16.19 0.87
N GLY A 475 24.14 -17.23 1.70
CA GLY A 475 25.06 -17.22 2.84
C GLY A 475 24.54 -16.44 4.03
N GLN A 476 25.41 -15.67 4.68
CA GLN A 476 25.12 -14.97 5.93
C GLN A 476 25.29 -13.46 5.79
N ILE A 477 24.37 -12.71 6.40
CA ILE A 477 24.46 -11.25 6.51
C ILE A 477 24.94 -10.89 7.91
N ALA A 478 25.96 -10.04 7.97
CA ALA A 478 26.46 -9.51 9.25
C ALA A 478 25.62 -8.32 9.71
N GLU A 479 25.11 -8.40 10.93
CA GLU A 479 24.39 -7.30 11.57
C GLU A 479 25.07 -6.93 12.91
N PRO A 480 25.45 -5.65 13.11
CA PRO A 480 25.95 -5.17 14.37
C PRO A 480 24.82 -5.14 15.41
N MET A 481 25.04 -5.84 16.51
CA MET A 481 24.11 -5.88 17.63
C MET A 481 24.27 -4.64 18.53
N PRO A 482 23.25 -4.27 19.33
CA PRO A 482 23.33 -3.12 20.24
C PRO A 482 24.48 -3.20 21.29
N ASP A 483 24.92 -4.42 21.60
CA ASP A 483 26.02 -4.70 22.52
C ASP A 483 27.43 -4.60 21.88
N GLY A 484 27.49 -4.27 20.58
CA GLY A 484 28.72 -4.17 19.79
C GLY A 484 29.21 -5.51 19.21
N THR A 485 28.51 -6.62 19.46
CA THR A 485 28.78 -7.90 18.79
C THR A 485 28.27 -7.94 17.39
N ILE A 486 28.79 -8.84 16.55
CA ILE A 486 28.30 -9.05 15.18
C ILE A 486 27.52 -10.37 15.15
N ALA A 487 26.24 -10.29 14.82
CA ALA A 487 25.42 -11.47 14.56
C ALA A 487 25.48 -11.82 13.07
N MET A 488 25.82 -13.09 12.78
CA MET A 488 25.74 -13.64 11.44
C MET A 488 24.35 -14.26 11.26
N ILE A 489 23.57 -13.71 10.34
CA ILE A 489 22.18 -14.12 10.08
C ILE A 489 22.17 -14.92 8.79
N ASP A 490 21.77 -16.18 8.87
CA ASP A 490 21.56 -17.01 7.69
C ASP A 490 20.36 -16.49 6.90
N VAL A 491 20.54 -16.34 5.57
CA VAL A 491 19.52 -15.83 4.65
C VAL A 491 19.19 -16.82 3.51
N THR A 492 19.77 -18.03 3.61
CA THR A 492 19.47 -19.15 2.71
C THR A 492 18.28 -19.96 3.20
#